data_410baf4a6dea7c38d1b3df10d7c41283
#
_entry.id   410baf4a6dea7c38d1b3df10d7c41283
#
_cell.length_a   1.000
_cell.length_b   1.000
_cell.length_c   1.000
_cell.angle_alpha   90.00
_cell.angle_beta   90.00
_cell.angle_gamma   90.00
#
_symmetry.space_group_name_H-M   'P 1'
#
loop_
_entity.id
_entity.type
_entity.pdbx_description
1 polymer ?
#
loop_
_entity_poly.entity_id
_entity_poly.type
_entity_poly.pdbx_seq_one_letter_code
_entity_poly.pdbx_strand_id
1 'polypeptide(L)'
;MFTGQRGEPHTACIKLFRSEGAAGMARQEAEQIALLAQYSIIPFPRLYFVHDATPEEPLEALGMELMPGVSALNKTFYWKSPAKRRRMSDLSVDSLIRIHSAENDRFGPLDTPDCPTWNDFYYPLAKEILEKAQKAVQDGRFRAETCETMEKAFRRYEDIFGEEIRQAVLIHGDYWPANILIDPKSLLPQAVIDPYNSMWADREYELFALNNVMGSCFRLYENYKSKVELSRLCDLKCAFYALYSEVRWFHQLGEGSHPFMWTLAKRLKRQMKRFSLG
;
A
#
# COMPACT_ATOMS: atom_id res chain seq x y z
N MET A 1 -18.58 10.64 -21.68
CA MET A 1 -19.73 9.74 -21.43
C MET A 1 -19.63 8.59 -22.41
N PHE A 2 -19.47 7.36 -21.93
CA PHE A 2 -19.35 6.18 -22.78
C PHE A 2 -20.71 5.52 -22.88
N THR A 3 -21.04 4.97 -24.04
CA THR A 3 -22.25 4.15 -24.23
C THR A 3 -21.89 2.69 -24.05
N GLY A 4 -22.57 2.01 -23.13
CA GLY A 4 -22.43 0.55 -22.98
C GLY A 4 -23.01 -0.20 -24.19
N GLN A 5 -22.86 -1.52 -24.23
CA GLN A 5 -23.34 -2.37 -25.33
C GLN A 5 -24.85 -2.26 -25.66
N ARG A 6 -25.63 -1.60 -24.81
CA ARG A 6 -27.08 -1.35 -24.99
C ARG A 6 -27.43 0.13 -25.18
N GLY A 7 -26.42 0.99 -25.44
CA GLY A 7 -26.67 2.42 -25.68
C GLY A 7 -27.02 3.25 -24.43
N GLU A 8 -26.98 2.66 -23.24
CA GLU A 8 -27.19 3.44 -22.00
C GLU A 8 -25.95 4.26 -21.65
N PRO A 9 -26.11 5.52 -21.22
CA PRO A 9 -24.98 6.35 -20.84
C PRO A 9 -24.39 5.82 -19.52
N HIS A 10 -23.09 5.52 -19.51
CA HIS A 10 -22.35 5.17 -18.32
C HIS A 10 -21.35 6.27 -17.97
N THR A 11 -21.22 6.56 -16.68
CA THR A 11 -20.15 7.43 -16.19
C THR A 11 -18.92 6.58 -15.91
N ALA A 12 -17.79 6.94 -16.53
CA ALA A 12 -16.53 6.23 -16.35
C ALA A 12 -15.48 7.15 -15.74
N CYS A 13 -14.55 6.56 -15.00
CA CYS A 13 -13.28 7.14 -14.62
C CYS A 13 -12.22 6.71 -15.63
N ILE A 14 -11.45 7.66 -16.17
CA ILE A 14 -10.30 7.35 -17.03
C ILE A 14 -9.05 7.82 -16.29
N LYS A 15 -8.16 6.89 -15.97
CA LYS A 15 -6.85 7.15 -15.41
C LYS A 15 -5.83 7.16 -16.55
N LEU A 16 -5.04 8.23 -16.63
CA LEU A 16 -4.01 8.39 -17.66
C LEU A 16 -2.63 8.21 -17.02
N PHE A 17 -1.77 7.46 -17.69
CA PHE A 17 -0.39 7.24 -17.29
C PHE A 17 0.55 7.79 -18.36
N ARG A 18 1.58 8.52 -17.94
CA ARG A 18 2.65 8.96 -18.85
C ARG A 18 3.70 7.88 -18.94
N SER A 19 4.02 7.46 -20.16
CA SER A 19 4.97 6.39 -20.43
C SER A 19 6.45 6.80 -20.32
N GLU A 20 6.76 7.94 -19.72
CA GLU A 20 8.17 8.34 -19.49
C GLU A 20 8.85 7.39 -18.49
N GLY A 21 9.18 6.19 -18.95
CA GLY A 21 10.03 5.23 -18.25
C GLY A 21 9.39 3.93 -17.73
N ALA A 22 8.08 3.76 -17.79
CA ALA A 22 7.42 2.53 -17.36
C ALA A 22 6.21 2.20 -18.24
N ALA A 23 6.44 1.50 -19.34
CA ALA A 23 5.36 0.94 -20.17
C ALA A 23 4.60 -0.15 -19.40
N GLY A 24 3.27 -0.20 -19.58
CA GLY A 24 2.41 -1.24 -19.02
C GLY A 24 1.77 -0.93 -17.67
N MET A 25 1.85 0.31 -17.17
CA MET A 25 1.25 0.69 -15.89
C MET A 25 -0.28 0.54 -15.87
N ALA A 26 -0.96 0.91 -16.96
CA ALA A 26 -2.41 0.77 -17.07
C ALA A 26 -2.82 -0.71 -17.03
N ARG A 27 -2.08 -1.57 -17.71
CA ARG A 27 -2.32 -3.03 -17.73
C ARG A 27 -2.04 -3.64 -16.35
N GLN A 28 -0.93 -3.28 -15.74
CA GLN A 28 -0.57 -3.74 -14.39
C GLN A 28 -1.65 -3.39 -13.37
N GLU A 29 -2.14 -2.14 -13.36
CA GLU A 29 -3.21 -1.75 -12.44
C GLU A 29 -4.53 -2.49 -12.73
N ALA A 30 -4.86 -2.71 -14.02
CA ALA A 30 -6.03 -3.49 -14.39
C ALA A 30 -5.96 -4.93 -13.86
N GLU A 31 -4.80 -5.58 -13.98
CA GLU A 31 -4.57 -6.94 -13.48
C GLU A 31 -4.66 -6.99 -11.94
N GLN A 32 -4.11 -6.00 -11.25
CA GLN A 32 -4.22 -5.86 -9.80
C GLN A 32 -5.69 -5.73 -9.38
N ILE A 33 -6.46 -4.85 -10.00
CA ILE A 33 -7.89 -4.67 -9.72
C ILE A 33 -8.65 -5.96 -9.96
N ALA A 34 -8.43 -6.62 -11.09
CA ALA A 34 -9.13 -7.85 -11.47
C ALA A 34 -8.88 -9.00 -10.48
N LEU A 35 -7.65 -9.13 -9.96
CA LEU A 35 -7.31 -10.16 -9.00
C LEU A 35 -7.87 -9.82 -7.61
N LEU A 36 -7.64 -8.61 -7.12
CA LEU A 36 -8.11 -8.16 -5.80
C LEU A 36 -9.63 -8.23 -5.66
N ALA A 37 -10.37 -7.90 -6.74
CA ALA A 37 -11.83 -7.95 -6.75
C ALA A 37 -12.40 -9.35 -6.48
N GLN A 38 -11.65 -10.42 -6.76
CA GLN A 38 -12.09 -11.80 -6.53
C GLN A 38 -12.13 -12.16 -5.03
N TYR A 39 -11.32 -11.49 -4.22
CA TYR A 39 -11.20 -11.78 -2.79
C TYR A 39 -11.83 -10.69 -1.90
N SER A 40 -11.98 -9.47 -2.39
CA SER A 40 -12.49 -8.36 -1.59
C SER A 40 -14.00 -8.49 -1.29
N ILE A 41 -14.39 -8.14 -0.06
CA ILE A 41 -15.81 -7.98 0.33
C ILE A 41 -16.34 -6.63 -0.16
N ILE A 42 -15.49 -5.60 -0.15
CA ILE A 42 -15.82 -4.26 -0.64
C ILE A 42 -15.58 -4.25 -2.15
N PRO A 43 -16.49 -3.72 -2.96
CA PRO A 43 -16.35 -3.69 -4.41
C PRO A 43 -15.07 -2.96 -4.89
N PHE A 44 -14.49 -3.47 -5.97
CA PHE A 44 -13.54 -2.76 -6.82
C PHE A 44 -14.23 -2.25 -8.08
N PRO A 45 -13.68 -1.22 -8.76
CA PRO A 45 -14.21 -0.71 -10.02
C PRO A 45 -14.26 -1.82 -11.08
N ARG A 46 -15.34 -1.89 -11.86
CA ARG A 46 -15.39 -2.70 -13.05
C ARG A 46 -14.49 -2.08 -14.11
N LEU A 47 -13.67 -2.93 -14.75
CA LEU A 47 -12.79 -2.51 -15.83
C LEU A 47 -13.58 -2.47 -17.15
N TYR A 48 -13.36 -1.41 -17.94
CA TYR A 48 -13.97 -1.24 -19.25
C TYR A 48 -12.99 -1.44 -20.39
N PHE A 49 -11.80 -0.84 -20.30
CA PHE A 49 -10.75 -0.99 -21.29
C PHE A 49 -9.36 -0.66 -20.71
N VAL A 50 -8.35 -1.19 -21.36
CA VAL A 50 -6.95 -0.79 -21.21
C VAL A 50 -6.48 -0.31 -22.56
N HIS A 51 -5.82 0.84 -22.62
CA HIS A 51 -5.14 1.38 -23.78
C HIS A 51 -3.64 1.42 -23.49
N ASP A 52 -2.87 0.70 -24.29
CA ASP A 52 -1.42 0.68 -24.21
C ASP A 52 -0.83 1.85 -25.02
N ALA A 53 0.26 2.45 -24.54
CA ALA A 53 0.96 3.49 -25.30
C ALA A 53 1.52 2.95 -26.61
N THR A 54 1.45 3.80 -27.65
CA THR A 54 2.10 3.55 -28.94
C THR A 54 3.13 4.67 -29.23
N PRO A 55 4.02 4.49 -30.21
CA PRO A 55 4.94 5.56 -30.61
C PRO A 55 4.23 6.87 -31.02
N GLU A 56 3.03 6.76 -31.59
CA GLU A 56 2.22 7.89 -32.03
C GLU A 56 1.39 8.48 -30.89
N GLU A 57 1.05 7.67 -29.88
CA GLU A 57 0.24 8.06 -28.73
C GLU A 57 0.89 7.57 -27.43
N PRO A 58 1.83 8.36 -26.85
CA PRO A 58 2.65 7.94 -25.71
C PRO A 58 1.93 8.06 -24.37
N LEU A 59 0.62 7.80 -24.35
CA LEU A 59 -0.22 7.78 -23.16
C LEU A 59 -0.90 6.43 -23.03
N GLU A 60 -0.77 5.83 -21.85
CA GLU A 60 -1.59 4.69 -21.48
C GLU A 60 -2.87 5.18 -20.78
N ALA A 61 -3.96 4.43 -20.94
CA ALA A 61 -5.20 4.74 -20.26
C ALA A 61 -5.88 3.50 -19.70
N LEU A 62 -6.46 3.64 -18.51
CA LEU A 62 -7.32 2.65 -17.88
C LEU A 62 -8.71 3.24 -17.72
N GLY A 63 -9.68 2.68 -18.43
CA GLY A 63 -11.10 3.01 -18.30
C GLY A 63 -11.79 2.07 -17.34
N MET A 64 -12.43 2.64 -16.31
CA MET A 64 -13.08 1.88 -15.26
C MET A 64 -14.38 2.54 -14.78
N GLU A 65 -15.17 1.81 -14.00
CA GLU A 65 -16.37 2.30 -13.36
C GLU A 65 -16.07 3.48 -12.42
N LEU A 66 -16.85 4.54 -12.52
CA LEU A 66 -16.81 5.61 -11.52
C LEU A 66 -17.54 5.13 -10.26
N MET A 67 -16.78 4.76 -9.24
CA MET A 67 -17.32 4.26 -7.99
C MET A 67 -17.98 5.38 -7.17
N PRO A 68 -19.10 5.08 -6.50
CA PRO A 68 -19.77 6.04 -5.63
C PRO A 68 -18.98 6.27 -4.33
N GLY A 69 -19.28 7.40 -3.66
CA GLY A 69 -18.71 7.72 -2.36
C GLY A 69 -17.66 8.81 -2.41
N VAL A 70 -17.05 9.04 -1.28
CA VAL A 70 -15.94 9.98 -1.08
C VAL A 70 -14.80 9.28 -0.35
N SER A 71 -13.58 9.72 -0.59
CA SER A 71 -12.42 9.18 0.12
C SER A 71 -12.59 9.30 1.65
N ALA A 72 -12.27 8.25 2.38
CA ALA A 72 -12.26 8.26 3.84
C ALA A 72 -11.17 9.18 4.43
N LEU A 73 -10.34 9.79 3.58
CA LEU A 73 -9.35 10.81 3.96
C LEU A 73 -10.01 12.17 4.21
N ASN A 74 -10.97 12.25 5.13
CA ASN A 74 -11.64 13.49 5.47
C ASN A 74 -11.71 13.69 6.99
N LYS A 75 -11.04 14.76 7.47
CA LYS A 75 -10.96 15.06 8.91
C LYS A 75 -12.32 15.24 9.59
N THR A 76 -13.37 15.63 8.84
CA THR A 76 -14.73 15.77 9.41
C THR A 76 -15.29 14.45 9.95
N PHE A 77 -14.74 13.31 9.53
CA PHE A 77 -15.18 12.00 10.00
C PHE A 77 -14.78 11.70 11.45
N TYR A 78 -13.79 12.41 12.02
CA TYR A 78 -13.49 12.34 13.45
C TYR A 78 -14.71 12.67 14.32
N TRP A 79 -15.57 13.56 13.85
CA TRP A 79 -16.76 14.01 14.56
C TRP A 79 -18.01 13.11 14.35
N LYS A 80 -17.89 12.09 13.51
CA LYS A 80 -18.97 11.13 13.33
C LYS A 80 -19.04 10.13 14.50
N SER A 81 -20.22 9.52 14.63
CA SER A 81 -20.50 8.52 15.67
C SER A 81 -19.41 7.44 15.76
N PRO A 82 -18.91 7.12 16.97
CA PRO A 82 -17.95 6.02 17.16
C PRO A 82 -18.45 4.69 16.60
N ALA A 83 -19.77 4.42 16.69
CA ALA A 83 -20.35 3.20 16.15
C ALA A 83 -20.24 3.13 14.62
N LYS A 84 -20.47 4.26 13.91
CA LYS A 84 -20.28 4.31 12.45
C LYS A 84 -18.84 4.10 12.06
N ARG A 85 -17.89 4.75 12.76
CA ARG A 85 -16.46 4.58 12.52
C ARG A 85 -16.00 3.15 12.77
N ARG A 86 -16.52 2.50 13.82
CA ARG A 86 -16.23 1.09 14.10
C ARG A 86 -16.74 0.19 12.97
N ARG A 87 -17.97 0.38 12.53
CA ARG A 87 -18.55 -0.41 11.43
C ARG A 87 -17.76 -0.25 10.12
N MET A 88 -17.34 0.98 9.80
CA MET A 88 -16.43 1.23 8.67
C MET A 88 -15.14 0.43 8.83
N SER A 89 -14.52 0.51 10.01
CA SER A 89 -13.31 -0.23 10.33
C SER A 89 -13.49 -1.74 10.18
N ASP A 90 -14.58 -2.30 10.75
CA ASP A 90 -14.85 -3.74 10.70
C ASP A 90 -14.96 -4.23 9.25
N LEU A 91 -15.75 -3.55 8.42
CA LEU A 91 -15.94 -3.93 7.03
C LEU A 91 -14.63 -3.80 6.21
N SER A 92 -13.87 -2.71 6.42
CA SER A 92 -12.61 -2.51 5.71
C SER A 92 -11.55 -3.53 6.11
N VAL A 93 -11.44 -3.82 7.40
CA VAL A 93 -10.48 -4.81 7.91
C VAL A 93 -10.89 -6.24 7.50
N ASP A 94 -12.17 -6.58 7.56
CA ASP A 94 -12.64 -7.90 7.11
C ASP A 94 -12.39 -8.10 5.61
N SER A 95 -12.56 -7.03 4.82
CA SER A 95 -12.23 -7.06 3.39
C SER A 95 -10.73 -7.29 3.15
N LEU A 96 -9.87 -6.61 3.91
CA LEU A 96 -8.43 -6.81 3.79
C LEU A 96 -8.01 -8.23 4.24
N ILE A 97 -8.56 -8.73 5.35
CA ILE A 97 -8.30 -10.10 5.80
C ILE A 97 -8.71 -11.12 4.72
N ARG A 98 -9.82 -10.84 4.03
CA ARG A 98 -10.27 -11.69 2.92
C ARG A 98 -9.32 -11.63 1.73
N ILE A 99 -8.77 -10.46 1.38
CA ILE A 99 -7.71 -10.35 0.37
C ILE A 99 -6.50 -11.17 0.80
N HIS A 100 -6.05 -11.04 2.05
CA HIS A 100 -4.92 -11.80 2.61
C HIS A 100 -5.20 -13.31 2.77
N SER A 101 -6.41 -13.78 2.51
CA SER A 101 -6.70 -15.23 2.46
C SER A 101 -6.33 -15.87 1.12
N ALA A 102 -6.02 -15.07 0.11
CA ALA A 102 -5.37 -15.56 -1.10
C ALA A 102 -3.89 -15.81 -0.80
N GLU A 103 -3.45 -17.02 -1.01
CA GLU A 103 -2.11 -17.49 -0.64
C GLU A 103 -1.32 -17.94 -1.87
N ASN A 104 0.01 -17.85 -1.77
CA ASN A 104 0.95 -18.34 -2.79
C ASN A 104 2.19 -18.91 -2.08
N ASP A 105 2.85 -19.87 -2.72
CA ASP A 105 4.09 -20.48 -2.21
C ASP A 105 5.35 -19.64 -2.52
N ARG A 106 5.19 -18.56 -3.28
CA ARG A 106 6.27 -17.69 -3.71
C ARG A 106 5.92 -16.22 -3.47
N PHE A 107 6.96 -15.43 -3.21
CA PHE A 107 6.89 -13.98 -3.01
C PHE A 107 7.34 -13.23 -4.25
N GLY A 108 6.79 -12.04 -4.46
CA GLY A 108 7.17 -11.18 -5.56
C GLY A 108 5.99 -10.61 -6.35
N PRO A 109 6.22 -10.13 -7.57
CA PRO A 109 5.17 -9.58 -8.45
C PRO A 109 4.04 -10.58 -8.68
N LEU A 110 2.83 -10.08 -9.01
CA LEU A 110 1.65 -10.93 -9.18
C LEU A 110 1.81 -11.97 -10.27
N ASP A 111 2.43 -11.60 -11.38
CA ASP A 111 2.60 -12.40 -12.58
C ASP A 111 3.81 -13.35 -12.51
N THR A 112 4.84 -12.97 -11.77
CA THR A 112 6.14 -13.68 -11.72
C THR A 112 6.71 -13.80 -10.30
N PRO A 113 5.97 -14.37 -9.34
CA PRO A 113 6.51 -14.59 -8.01
C PRO A 113 7.55 -15.72 -8.04
N ASP A 114 8.80 -15.40 -7.74
CA ASP A 114 9.93 -16.34 -7.87
C ASP A 114 10.71 -16.59 -6.57
N CYS A 115 10.55 -15.72 -5.56
CA CYS A 115 11.28 -15.82 -4.32
C CYS A 115 10.65 -16.83 -3.35
N PRO A 116 11.43 -17.78 -2.78
CA PRO A 116 10.91 -18.82 -1.89
C PRO A 116 10.56 -18.31 -0.49
N THR A 117 11.19 -17.21 -0.03
CA THR A 117 10.91 -16.59 1.27
C THR A 117 10.71 -15.07 1.09
N TRP A 118 10.07 -14.45 2.09
CA TRP A 118 9.95 -13.00 2.11
C TRP A 118 11.31 -12.29 2.13
N ASN A 119 12.28 -12.83 2.85
CA ASN A 119 13.62 -12.25 2.94
C ASN A 119 14.38 -12.32 1.61
N ASP A 120 14.18 -13.36 0.79
CA ASP A 120 14.78 -13.45 -0.54
C ASP A 120 14.30 -12.31 -1.44
N PHE A 121 13.04 -11.88 -1.27
CA PHE A 121 12.46 -10.77 -2.00
C PHE A 121 12.80 -9.41 -1.38
N TYR A 122 12.56 -9.25 -0.06
CA TYR A 122 12.56 -7.94 0.57
C TYR A 122 13.96 -7.44 0.97
N TYR A 123 14.88 -8.32 1.37
CA TYR A 123 16.25 -7.92 1.75
C TYR A 123 16.97 -7.15 0.64
N PRO A 124 17.07 -7.66 -0.62
CA PRO A 124 17.72 -6.93 -1.70
C PRO A 124 17.01 -5.60 -2.02
N LEU A 125 15.68 -5.56 -1.96
CA LEU A 125 14.92 -4.33 -2.15
C LEU A 125 15.22 -3.29 -1.06
N ALA A 126 15.23 -3.69 0.20
CA ALA A 126 15.55 -2.79 1.33
C ALA A 126 16.98 -2.28 1.24
N LYS A 127 17.93 -3.12 0.82
CA LYS A 127 19.33 -2.75 0.59
C LYS A 127 19.44 -1.69 -0.51
N GLU A 128 18.79 -1.90 -1.64
CA GLU A 128 18.77 -0.95 -2.76
C GLU A 128 18.21 0.42 -2.33
N ILE A 129 17.11 0.43 -1.57
CA ILE A 129 16.51 1.66 -1.05
C ILE A 129 17.50 2.41 -0.15
N LEU A 130 18.21 1.70 0.71
CA LEU A 130 19.22 2.29 1.60
C LEU A 130 20.40 2.87 0.80
N GLU A 131 20.94 2.14 -0.18
CA GLU A 131 22.03 2.60 -1.04
C GLU A 131 21.65 3.88 -1.81
N LYS A 132 20.42 3.94 -2.34
CA LYS A 132 19.88 5.16 -2.97
C LYS A 132 19.75 6.31 -1.98
N ALA A 133 19.32 6.06 -0.74
CA ALA A 133 19.26 7.08 0.30
C ALA A 133 20.66 7.62 0.65
N GLN A 134 21.66 6.75 0.80
CA GLN A 134 23.04 7.14 1.04
C GLN A 134 23.61 8.03 -0.07
N LYS A 135 23.37 7.65 -1.33
CA LYS A 135 23.74 8.48 -2.47
C LYS A 135 23.04 9.84 -2.46
N ALA A 136 21.75 9.87 -2.14
CA ALA A 136 20.99 11.12 -2.07
C ALA A 136 21.47 12.04 -0.94
N VAL A 137 22.03 11.50 0.17
CA VAL A 137 22.71 12.29 1.21
C VAL A 137 23.99 12.91 0.65
N GLN A 138 24.81 12.15 -0.07
CA GLN A 138 26.03 12.66 -0.71
C GLN A 138 25.73 13.78 -1.71
N ASP A 139 24.61 13.67 -2.43
CA ASP A 139 24.12 14.67 -3.39
C ASP A 139 23.40 15.86 -2.69
N GLY A 140 23.32 15.91 -1.36
CA GLY A 140 22.64 16.97 -0.60
C GLY A 140 21.11 16.97 -0.73
N ARG A 141 20.51 15.92 -1.30
CA ARG A 141 19.06 15.80 -1.56
C ARG A 141 18.28 15.06 -0.47
N PHE A 142 18.96 14.42 0.46
CA PHE A 142 18.35 13.65 1.54
C PHE A 142 18.98 13.97 2.90
N ARG A 143 18.21 13.87 3.98
CA ARG A 143 18.70 14.19 5.33
C ARG A 143 19.56 13.07 5.90
N ALA A 144 20.79 13.39 6.29
CA ALA A 144 21.74 12.45 6.89
C ALA A 144 21.17 11.75 8.14
N GLU A 145 20.48 12.46 9.04
CA GLU A 145 19.88 11.87 10.26
C GLU A 145 18.85 10.77 9.95
N THR A 146 18.06 10.95 8.89
CA THR A 146 17.08 9.94 8.44
C THR A 146 17.81 8.72 7.90
N CYS A 147 18.83 8.93 7.06
CA CYS A 147 19.66 7.87 6.49
C CYS A 147 20.40 7.06 7.58
N GLU A 148 21.02 7.73 8.56
CA GLU A 148 21.66 7.06 9.70
C GLU A 148 20.70 6.15 10.48
N THR A 149 19.42 6.56 10.56
CA THR A 149 18.39 5.73 11.22
C THR A 149 18.11 4.49 10.40
N MET A 150 18.02 4.62 9.08
CA MET A 150 17.85 3.49 8.16
C MET A 150 19.04 2.52 8.25
N GLU A 151 20.27 3.05 8.24
CA GLU A 151 21.49 2.24 8.39
C GLU A 151 21.52 1.45 9.70
N LYS A 152 21.17 2.10 10.82
CA LYS A 152 21.11 1.44 12.13
C LYS A 152 20.07 0.31 12.13
N ALA A 153 18.90 0.54 11.56
CA ALA A 153 17.86 -0.46 11.45
C ALA A 153 18.29 -1.60 10.50
N PHE A 154 18.91 -1.28 9.36
CA PHE A 154 19.37 -2.29 8.42
C PHE A 154 20.48 -3.20 8.96
N ARG A 155 21.40 -2.67 9.79
CA ARG A 155 22.38 -3.49 10.50
C ARG A 155 21.75 -4.50 11.47
N ARG A 156 20.49 -4.29 11.86
CA ARG A 156 19.70 -5.19 12.72
C ARG A 156 18.64 -5.95 11.92
N TYR A 157 18.81 -6.04 10.59
CA TYR A 157 17.83 -6.66 9.70
C TYR A 157 17.46 -8.08 10.15
N GLU A 158 18.46 -8.92 10.42
CA GLU A 158 18.25 -10.30 10.88
C GLU A 158 17.51 -10.37 12.23
N ASP A 159 17.74 -9.42 13.13
CA ASP A 159 17.01 -9.38 14.40
C ASP A 159 15.54 -8.96 14.21
N ILE A 160 15.24 -8.22 13.15
CA ILE A 160 13.89 -7.72 12.83
C ILE A 160 13.12 -8.71 11.98
N PHE A 161 13.78 -9.34 11.01
CA PHE A 161 13.18 -10.17 9.95
C PHE A 161 13.69 -11.62 9.94
N GLY A 162 14.43 -12.05 10.96
CA GLY A 162 15.02 -13.40 11.02
C GLY A 162 13.99 -14.53 11.16
N GLU A 163 12.74 -14.23 11.49
CA GLU A 163 11.65 -15.19 11.41
C GLU A 163 11.34 -15.49 9.95
N GLU A 164 11.53 -16.72 9.51
CA GLU A 164 11.31 -17.12 8.13
C GLU A 164 9.81 -17.16 7.80
N ILE A 165 9.38 -16.33 6.83
CA ILE A 165 8.02 -16.32 6.32
C ILE A 165 8.00 -17.04 4.99
N ARG A 166 7.26 -18.16 4.93
CA ARG A 166 7.17 -19.05 3.76
C ARG A 166 5.82 -18.98 3.05
N GLN A 167 4.81 -18.40 3.68
CA GLN A 167 3.47 -18.25 3.11
C GLN A 167 3.26 -16.81 2.66
N ALA A 168 3.27 -16.59 1.36
CA ALA A 168 2.91 -15.33 0.78
C ALA A 168 1.39 -15.13 0.76
N VAL A 169 0.95 -13.90 0.95
CA VAL A 169 -0.46 -13.52 0.78
C VAL A 169 -0.58 -12.43 -0.27
N LEU A 170 -1.74 -12.36 -0.93
CA LEU A 170 -2.06 -11.25 -1.80
C LEU A 170 -2.23 -9.96 -0.98
N ILE A 171 -1.53 -8.89 -1.36
CA ILE A 171 -1.70 -7.56 -0.74
C ILE A 171 -2.24 -6.55 -1.77
N HIS A 172 -2.96 -5.55 -1.29
CA HIS A 172 -3.39 -4.40 -2.09
C HIS A 172 -2.21 -3.46 -2.41
N GLY A 173 -1.26 -3.36 -1.48
CA GLY A 173 -0.04 -2.56 -1.59
C GLY A 173 -0.19 -1.10 -1.20
N ASP A 174 -1.44 -0.56 -1.16
CA ASP A 174 -1.74 0.80 -0.70
C ASP A 174 -3.13 0.87 -0.02
N TYR A 175 -3.41 -0.05 0.92
CA TYR A 175 -4.69 -0.14 1.61
C TYR A 175 -4.77 0.83 2.79
N TRP A 176 -5.19 2.07 2.54
CA TRP A 176 -5.34 3.11 3.55
C TRP A 176 -6.60 3.96 3.32
N PRO A 177 -7.01 4.83 4.26
CA PRO A 177 -8.26 5.57 4.15
C PRO A 177 -8.43 6.42 2.87
N ALA A 178 -7.35 6.86 2.21
CA ALA A 178 -7.48 7.58 0.94
C ALA A 178 -8.11 6.72 -0.15
N ASN A 179 -7.80 5.43 -0.18
CA ASN A 179 -8.18 4.47 -1.20
C ASN A 179 -9.45 3.68 -0.83
N ILE A 180 -10.12 4.03 0.28
CA ILE A 180 -11.40 3.49 0.68
C ILE A 180 -12.47 4.57 0.46
N LEU A 181 -13.35 4.37 -0.51
CA LEU A 181 -14.50 5.24 -0.73
C LEU A 181 -15.63 4.85 0.21
N ILE A 182 -16.24 5.85 0.85
CA ILE A 182 -17.31 5.65 1.83
C ILE A 182 -18.51 6.56 1.54
N ASP A 183 -19.68 6.11 1.92
CA ASP A 183 -20.84 6.99 1.98
C ASP A 183 -20.67 8.00 3.14
N PRO A 184 -20.73 9.33 2.88
CA PRO A 184 -20.39 10.33 3.89
C PRO A 184 -21.41 10.43 5.05
N LYS A 185 -22.59 9.84 4.90
CA LYS A 185 -23.64 9.85 5.94
C LYS A 185 -23.54 8.63 6.85
N SER A 186 -23.45 7.45 6.27
CA SER A 186 -23.40 6.18 7.01
C SER A 186 -21.98 5.77 7.40
N LEU A 187 -20.95 6.25 6.69
CA LEU A 187 -19.56 5.80 6.69
C LEU A 187 -19.37 4.35 6.22
N LEU A 188 -20.34 3.78 5.52
CA LEU A 188 -20.18 2.44 4.96
C LEU A 188 -19.22 2.48 3.75
N PRO A 189 -18.23 1.58 3.69
CA PRO A 189 -17.40 1.43 2.51
C PRO A 189 -18.25 1.13 1.27
N GLN A 190 -17.93 1.82 0.18
CA GLN A 190 -18.58 1.69 -1.12
C GLN A 190 -17.64 1.06 -2.15
N ALA A 191 -16.36 1.35 -2.06
CA ALA A 191 -15.34 0.77 -2.93
C ALA A 191 -13.95 0.84 -2.29
N VAL A 192 -13.07 -0.04 -2.78
CA VAL A 192 -11.62 0.08 -2.66
C VAL A 192 -11.07 0.38 -4.05
N ILE A 193 -10.14 1.31 -4.14
CA ILE A 193 -9.58 1.80 -5.40
C ILE A 193 -8.06 1.92 -5.31
N ASP A 194 -7.42 2.13 -6.46
CA ASP A 194 -6.04 2.56 -6.57
C ASP A 194 -5.03 1.59 -5.90
N PRO A 195 -5.05 0.28 -6.27
CA PRO A 195 -4.02 -0.63 -5.81
C PRO A 195 -2.66 -0.18 -6.35
N TYR A 196 -1.62 -0.30 -5.52
CA TYR A 196 -0.28 0.07 -5.93
C TYR A 196 0.74 -0.97 -5.46
N ASN A 197 1.52 -1.50 -6.42
CA ASN A 197 2.47 -2.58 -6.12
C ASN A 197 1.81 -3.78 -5.40
N SER A 198 0.58 -4.14 -5.78
CA SER A 198 -0.01 -5.39 -5.33
C SER A 198 0.90 -6.54 -5.70
N MET A 199 1.14 -7.42 -4.76
CA MET A 199 2.08 -8.53 -4.92
C MET A 199 1.76 -9.66 -3.94
N TRP A 200 2.48 -10.76 -4.07
CA TRP A 200 2.53 -11.83 -3.09
C TRP A 200 3.60 -11.49 -2.04
N ALA A 201 3.18 -11.21 -0.82
CA ALA A 201 4.03 -10.62 0.21
C ALA A 201 3.81 -11.20 1.61
N ASP A 202 4.68 -10.80 2.56
CA ASP A 202 4.35 -10.87 3.99
C ASP A 202 3.14 -9.95 4.27
N ARG A 203 2.09 -10.51 4.92
CA ARG A 203 0.91 -9.71 5.29
C ARG A 203 1.24 -8.48 6.14
N GLU A 204 2.28 -8.56 6.97
CA GLU A 204 2.70 -7.45 7.81
C GLU A 204 3.29 -6.27 7.01
N TYR A 205 3.74 -6.53 5.76
CA TYR A 205 4.25 -5.49 4.86
C TYR A 205 3.20 -4.43 4.51
N GLU A 206 1.92 -4.79 4.43
CA GLU A 206 0.84 -3.83 4.13
C GLU A 206 0.33 -3.07 5.36
N LEU A 207 0.54 -3.62 6.57
CA LEU A 207 -0.14 -3.11 7.77
C LEU A 207 0.30 -1.71 8.20
N PHE A 208 1.48 -1.24 7.75
CA PHE A 208 1.87 0.15 8.03
C PHE A 208 0.90 1.17 7.40
N ALA A 209 0.30 0.84 6.25
CA ALA A 209 -0.65 1.69 5.56
C ALA A 209 -1.94 1.92 6.37
N LEU A 210 -2.38 0.92 7.15
CA LEU A 210 -3.53 1.04 8.05
C LEU A 210 -3.34 2.10 9.15
N ASN A 211 -2.10 2.46 9.43
CA ASN A 211 -1.73 3.45 10.45
C ASN A 211 -1.39 4.83 9.86
N ASN A 212 -1.56 5.00 8.55
CA ASN A 212 -1.38 6.27 7.87
C ASN A 212 -2.46 7.29 8.26
N VAL A 213 -2.42 8.46 7.64
CA VAL A 213 -3.34 9.57 7.89
C VAL A 213 -4.80 9.07 7.92
N MET A 214 -5.55 9.43 8.94
CA MET A 214 -6.92 8.98 9.20
C MET A 214 -7.08 7.49 9.58
N GLY A 215 -6.08 6.63 9.44
CA GLY A 215 -6.16 5.24 9.90
C GLY A 215 -6.46 5.15 11.39
N SER A 216 -5.87 6.01 12.21
CA SER A 216 -6.17 6.12 13.64
C SER A 216 -7.61 6.57 13.94
N CYS A 217 -8.22 7.39 13.07
CA CYS A 217 -9.63 7.78 13.20
C CYS A 217 -10.56 6.56 13.20
N PHE A 218 -10.26 5.61 12.33
CA PHE A 218 -11.03 4.37 12.17
C PHE A 218 -10.43 3.21 12.96
N ARG A 219 -9.23 3.36 13.54
CA ARG A 219 -8.51 2.32 14.27
C ARG A 219 -8.33 1.04 13.45
N LEU A 220 -7.98 1.19 12.18
CA LEU A 220 -7.86 0.07 11.24
C LEU A 220 -6.78 -0.94 11.69
N TYR A 221 -5.61 -0.44 12.10
CA TYR A 221 -4.49 -1.28 12.52
C TYR A 221 -4.81 -2.09 13.78
N GLU A 222 -5.36 -1.44 14.81
CA GLU A 222 -5.76 -2.10 16.06
C GLU A 222 -6.86 -3.13 15.82
N ASN A 223 -7.81 -2.82 14.92
CA ASN A 223 -8.87 -3.74 14.54
C ASN A 223 -8.29 -4.98 13.83
N TYR A 224 -7.38 -4.79 12.89
CA TYR A 224 -6.69 -5.90 12.22
C TYR A 224 -5.95 -6.80 13.23
N LYS A 225 -5.16 -6.20 14.13
CA LYS A 225 -4.44 -6.91 15.20
C LYS A 225 -5.36 -7.70 16.15
N SER A 226 -6.59 -7.27 16.31
CA SER A 226 -7.56 -7.98 17.18
C SER A 226 -8.15 -9.24 16.53
N LYS A 227 -8.01 -9.38 15.20
CA LYS A 227 -8.60 -10.47 14.40
C LYS A 227 -7.58 -11.45 13.84
N VAL A 228 -6.32 -11.03 13.74
CA VAL A 228 -5.24 -11.80 13.12
C VAL A 228 -4.05 -11.85 14.05
N GLU A 229 -3.50 -13.05 14.27
CA GLU A 229 -2.25 -13.21 14.99
C GLU A 229 -1.08 -12.67 14.14
N LEU A 230 -0.26 -11.84 14.75
CA LEU A 230 0.87 -11.19 14.10
C LEU A 230 2.16 -11.49 14.88
N SER A 231 3.30 -11.32 14.21
CA SER A 231 4.59 -11.52 14.84
C SER A 231 4.80 -10.56 16.04
N ARG A 232 5.60 -10.98 17.01
CA ARG A 232 5.97 -10.16 18.16
C ARG A 232 6.57 -8.82 17.73
N LEU A 233 7.28 -8.80 16.60
CA LEU A 233 7.97 -7.63 16.07
C LEU A 233 7.14 -6.84 15.04
N CYS A 234 5.88 -7.15 14.83
CA CYS A 234 5.03 -6.50 13.83
C CYS A 234 5.06 -4.95 13.93
N ASP A 235 4.97 -4.37 15.14
CA ASP A 235 5.04 -2.91 15.32
C ASP A 235 6.39 -2.33 14.84
N LEU A 236 7.48 -3.07 15.01
CA LEU A 236 8.82 -2.68 14.56
C LEU A 236 8.96 -2.88 13.05
N LYS A 237 8.53 -4.01 12.50
CA LYS A 237 8.48 -4.27 11.06
C LYS A 237 7.66 -3.20 10.34
N CYS A 238 6.46 -2.87 10.83
CA CYS A 238 5.65 -1.79 10.28
C CYS A 238 6.35 -0.42 10.32
N ALA A 239 7.13 -0.12 11.34
CA ALA A 239 7.89 1.13 11.40
C ALA A 239 9.05 1.14 10.39
N PHE A 240 9.69 -0.01 10.18
CA PHE A 240 10.73 -0.20 9.16
C PHE A 240 10.13 -0.06 7.76
N TYR A 241 9.08 -0.81 7.47
CA TYR A 241 8.38 -0.78 6.17
C TYR A 241 7.90 0.64 5.82
N ALA A 242 7.28 1.34 6.78
CA ALA A 242 6.78 2.71 6.56
C ALA A 242 7.89 3.67 6.11
N LEU A 243 9.05 3.65 6.78
CA LEU A 243 10.16 4.53 6.42
C LEU A 243 10.76 4.15 5.07
N TYR A 244 11.01 2.86 4.84
CA TYR A 244 11.63 2.38 3.61
C TYR A 244 10.71 2.57 2.40
N SER A 245 9.41 2.36 2.55
CA SER A 245 8.44 2.63 1.49
C SER A 245 8.37 4.11 1.14
N GLU A 246 8.33 5.01 2.11
CA GLU A 246 8.32 6.46 1.86
C GLU A 246 9.61 6.94 1.16
N VAL A 247 10.76 6.37 1.55
CA VAL A 247 12.04 6.68 0.89
C VAL A 247 12.09 6.12 -0.53
N ARG A 248 11.52 4.93 -0.76
CA ARG A 248 11.37 4.38 -2.12
C ARG A 248 10.54 5.31 -3.00
N TRP A 249 9.40 5.81 -2.50
CA TRP A 249 8.57 6.80 -3.19
C TRP A 249 9.34 8.08 -3.53
N PHE A 250 10.08 8.62 -2.57
CA PHE A 250 10.94 9.78 -2.78
C PHE A 250 11.90 9.59 -3.95
N HIS A 251 12.50 8.39 -4.09
CA HIS A 251 13.43 8.10 -5.18
C HIS A 251 12.73 7.86 -6.52
N GLN A 252 11.54 7.28 -6.53
CA GLN A 252 10.83 6.95 -7.76
C GLN A 252 10.16 8.16 -8.40
N LEU A 253 9.55 9.01 -7.60
CA LEU A 253 8.73 10.12 -8.08
C LEU A 253 9.40 11.48 -7.94
N GLY A 254 10.55 11.57 -7.26
CA GLY A 254 11.15 12.85 -6.89
C GLY A 254 10.31 13.63 -5.88
N GLU A 255 9.23 13.03 -5.40
CA GLU A 255 8.30 13.58 -4.43
C GLU A 255 8.52 12.95 -3.07
N GLY A 256 8.31 13.70 -2.01
CA GLY A 256 8.44 13.17 -0.66
C GLY A 256 8.58 14.30 0.35
N SER A 257 8.00 14.09 1.51
CA SER A 257 8.06 15.06 2.60
C SER A 257 9.19 14.72 3.57
N HIS A 258 10.31 15.44 3.49
CA HIS A 258 11.39 15.28 4.47
C HIS A 258 10.93 15.36 5.94
N PRO A 259 10.00 16.27 6.35
CA PRO A 259 9.43 16.25 7.69
C PRO A 259 8.66 14.97 8.01
N PHE A 260 7.95 14.40 7.04
CA PHE A 260 7.22 13.15 7.23
C PHE A 260 8.18 11.96 7.39
N MET A 261 9.18 11.81 6.51
CA MET A 261 10.23 10.79 6.61
C MET A 261 10.98 10.88 7.95
N TRP A 262 11.29 12.09 8.43
CA TRP A 262 11.90 12.27 9.74
C TRP A 262 10.99 11.80 10.90
N THR A 263 9.68 12.01 10.78
CA THR A 263 8.71 11.49 11.76
C THR A 263 8.69 9.97 11.77
N LEU A 264 8.74 9.34 10.58
CA LEU A 264 8.85 7.88 10.45
C LEU A 264 10.17 7.35 11.03
N ALA A 265 11.29 8.04 10.78
CA ALA A 265 12.58 7.69 11.37
C ALA A 265 12.55 7.75 12.91
N LYS A 266 11.93 8.77 13.49
CA LYS A 266 11.72 8.84 14.95
C LYS A 266 10.85 7.68 15.46
N ARG A 267 9.82 7.30 14.72
CA ARG A 267 8.98 6.15 15.06
C ARG A 267 9.80 4.86 15.06
N LEU A 268 10.61 4.65 14.01
CA LEU A 268 11.50 3.48 13.91
C LEU A 268 12.50 3.43 15.06
N LYS A 269 13.21 4.53 15.35
CA LYS A 269 14.13 4.63 16.52
C LYS A 269 13.43 4.25 17.83
N ARG A 270 12.22 4.72 18.06
CA ARG A 270 11.44 4.40 19.27
C ARG A 270 11.09 2.92 19.36
N GLN A 271 10.70 2.30 18.24
CA GLN A 271 10.40 0.86 18.21
C GLN A 271 11.66 0.03 18.43
N MET A 272 12.78 0.37 17.78
CA MET A 272 14.07 -0.30 18.03
C MET A 272 14.46 -0.27 19.51
N LYS A 273 14.34 0.89 20.17
CA LYS A 273 14.58 0.98 21.63
C LYS A 273 13.65 0.09 22.44
N ARG A 274 12.35 0.05 22.09
CA ARG A 274 11.36 -0.80 22.78
C ARG A 274 11.73 -2.28 22.73
N PHE A 275 12.36 -2.72 21.65
CA PHE A 275 12.78 -4.12 21.46
C PHE A 275 14.27 -4.35 21.73
N SER A 276 14.96 -3.40 22.38
CA SER A 276 16.39 -3.48 22.76
C SER A 276 17.34 -3.66 21.55
N LEU A 277 16.98 -3.08 20.41
CA LEU A 277 17.76 -3.09 19.16
C LEU A 277 18.34 -1.71 18.80
N GLY A 278 18.22 -0.75 19.70
CA GLY A 278 18.64 0.63 19.49
C GLY A 278 20.07 0.94 19.85
#